data_dd3775c9db827261d0679db06b9e3094
#
_entry.id   dd3775c9db827261d0679db06b9e3094
#
_cell.length_a   1.000
_cell.length_b   1.000
_cell.length_c   1.000
_cell.angle_alpha   90.00
_cell.angle_beta   90.00
_cell.angle_gamma   90.00
#
_symmetry.space_group_name_H-M   'P 1'
#
loop_
_entity.id
_entity.type
_entity.pdbx_description
1 polymer ?
#
loop_
_entity_poly.entity_id
_entity_poly.type
_entity_poly.pdbx_seq_one_letter_code
_entity_poly.pdbx_strand_id
1 'polypeptide(L)'
;KYTDNLPKCMLDFAGKTLLQRQIEAFKINGLNKISVIRGFKKEKINYPDLTYFENKEYKNNNILNSLMYAEEALNGHVIVSYSDILFEKEVVKRLMESEHDISIVVDIDWRGYYINRKDHPINEAENVIFDANNNVVEIGKIHTGKHDVHGEFIGMLKLSPRGSEIFKKHFHRAKDLYWNKPFQRAKTFQKAYITDIIQDMTDLGVPIHCVIIERGWKEIDTEEDYKNALKSFEDEEVHNVDLELI
;
A
#
# COMPACT_ATOMS: atom_id res chain seq x y z
N LYS A 1 0.00 -17.09 13.34
CA LYS A 1 -0.54 -18.47 13.27
C LYS A 1 -1.11 -18.80 11.90
N TYR A 2 -1.90 -17.92 11.27
CA TYR A 2 -2.47 -18.13 9.92
C TYR A 2 -1.43 -18.04 8.80
N THR A 3 -0.29 -17.37 9.02
CA THR A 3 0.73 -17.08 8.01
C THR A 3 2.04 -17.86 8.17
N ASP A 4 2.11 -18.82 9.07
CA ASP A 4 3.32 -19.62 9.30
C ASP A 4 3.76 -20.39 8.04
N ASN A 5 2.80 -20.84 7.23
CA ASN A 5 3.03 -21.61 6.00
C ASN A 5 2.37 -21.02 4.75
N LEU A 6 1.86 -19.78 4.83
CA LEU A 6 1.12 -19.14 3.76
C LEU A 6 1.49 -17.65 3.69
N PRO A 7 1.78 -17.06 2.50
CA PRO A 7 1.90 -15.62 2.35
C PRO A 7 0.62 -14.93 2.78
N LYS A 8 0.71 -13.77 3.44
CA LYS A 8 -0.45 -13.01 3.97
C LYS A 8 -1.51 -12.75 2.90
N CYS A 9 -1.09 -12.36 1.70
CA CYS A 9 -1.98 -12.12 0.57
C CYS A 9 -2.78 -13.36 0.09
N MET A 10 -2.39 -14.55 0.53
CA MET A 10 -3.07 -15.81 0.22
C MET A 10 -4.03 -16.27 1.32
N LEU A 11 -4.23 -15.47 2.36
CA LEU A 11 -5.30 -15.73 3.34
C LEU A 11 -6.65 -15.72 2.63
N ASP A 12 -7.44 -16.74 2.90
CA ASP A 12 -8.84 -16.79 2.44
C ASP A 12 -9.65 -15.70 3.15
N PHE A 13 -10.41 -14.93 2.39
CA PHE A 13 -11.31 -13.91 2.89
C PHE A 13 -12.67 -14.05 2.20
N ALA A 14 -13.60 -14.68 2.87
CA ALA A 14 -14.93 -15.00 2.34
C ALA A 14 -14.85 -15.68 0.95
N GLY A 15 -14.17 -16.84 0.89
CA GLY A 15 -14.07 -17.70 -0.29
C GLY A 15 -13.11 -17.24 -1.40
N LYS A 16 -12.40 -16.13 -1.22
CA LYS A 16 -11.35 -15.64 -2.13
C LYS A 16 -10.14 -15.20 -1.34
N THR A 17 -8.93 -15.32 -1.90
CA THR A 17 -7.75 -14.77 -1.23
C THR A 17 -7.73 -13.24 -1.27
N LEU A 18 -7.00 -12.60 -0.35
CA LEU A 18 -6.79 -11.15 -0.38
C LEU A 18 -6.26 -10.71 -1.75
N LEU A 19 -5.25 -11.43 -2.27
CA LEU A 19 -4.67 -11.12 -3.58
C LEU A 19 -5.70 -11.25 -4.72
N GLN A 20 -6.57 -12.27 -4.68
CA GLN A 20 -7.60 -12.42 -5.69
C GLN A 20 -8.57 -11.25 -5.68
N ARG A 21 -8.97 -10.74 -4.50
CA ARG A 21 -9.83 -9.56 -4.38
C ARG A 21 -9.18 -8.30 -4.93
N GLN A 22 -7.89 -8.11 -4.67
CA GLN A 22 -7.12 -7.00 -5.26
C GLN A 22 -7.06 -7.10 -6.79
N ILE A 23 -6.76 -8.30 -7.33
CA ILE A 23 -6.74 -8.54 -8.78
C ILE A 23 -8.08 -8.18 -9.42
N GLU A 24 -9.19 -8.60 -8.81
CA GLU A 24 -10.53 -8.30 -9.29
C GLU A 24 -10.83 -6.79 -9.27
N ALA A 25 -10.49 -6.09 -8.18
CA ALA A 25 -10.65 -4.65 -8.08
C ALA A 25 -9.84 -3.88 -9.15
N PHE A 26 -8.62 -4.32 -9.43
CA PHE A 26 -7.80 -3.76 -10.53
C PHE A 26 -8.41 -4.05 -11.91
N LYS A 27 -8.83 -5.29 -12.18
CA LYS A 27 -9.41 -5.68 -13.47
C LYS A 27 -10.72 -4.96 -13.77
N ILE A 28 -11.58 -4.74 -12.76
CA ILE A 28 -12.81 -3.95 -12.90
C ILE A 28 -12.50 -2.53 -13.38
N ASN A 29 -11.37 -1.96 -12.97
CA ASN A 29 -10.89 -0.65 -13.40
C ASN A 29 -10.06 -0.68 -14.70
N GLY A 30 -10.06 -1.81 -15.43
CA GLY A 30 -9.35 -1.95 -16.70
C GLY A 30 -7.85 -2.23 -16.59
N LEU A 31 -7.32 -2.45 -15.39
CA LEU A 31 -5.91 -2.75 -15.16
C LEU A 31 -5.67 -4.25 -15.32
N ASN A 32 -5.26 -4.66 -16.52
CA ASN A 32 -5.11 -6.08 -16.89
C ASN A 32 -3.67 -6.58 -16.81
N LYS A 33 -2.67 -5.69 -16.83
CA LYS A 33 -1.26 -6.07 -16.67
C LYS A 33 -0.91 -6.00 -15.19
N ILE A 34 -0.92 -7.13 -14.52
CA ILE A 34 -0.67 -7.20 -13.09
C ILE A 34 0.62 -7.98 -12.85
N SER A 35 1.52 -7.40 -12.06
CA SER A 35 2.77 -8.00 -11.63
C SER A 35 2.75 -8.23 -10.11
N VAL A 36 3.30 -9.35 -9.67
CA VAL A 36 3.41 -9.69 -8.25
C VAL A 36 4.85 -9.99 -7.89
N ILE A 37 5.35 -9.33 -6.85
CA ILE A 37 6.68 -9.59 -6.31
C ILE A 37 6.53 -10.62 -5.19
N ARG A 38 7.17 -11.77 -5.35
CA ARG A 38 7.07 -12.91 -4.45
C ARG A 38 8.39 -13.14 -3.72
N GLY A 39 8.29 -13.53 -2.45
CA GLY A 39 9.44 -13.92 -1.64
C GLY A 39 9.11 -15.16 -0.81
N PHE A 40 8.58 -14.94 0.40
CA PHE A 40 8.19 -16.02 1.30
C PHE A 40 7.13 -16.92 0.67
N LYS A 41 7.39 -18.25 0.67
CA LYS A 41 6.45 -19.26 0.13
C LYS A 41 5.93 -18.91 -1.27
N LYS A 42 6.80 -18.40 -2.13
CA LYS A 42 6.47 -17.92 -3.49
C LYS A 42 5.69 -18.95 -4.32
N GLU A 43 5.91 -20.23 -4.09
CA GLU A 43 5.20 -21.32 -4.76
C GLU A 43 3.71 -21.38 -4.47
N LYS A 44 3.24 -20.73 -3.41
CA LYS A 44 1.85 -20.65 -3.05
C LYS A 44 1.08 -19.56 -3.82
N ILE A 45 1.80 -18.62 -4.44
CA ILE A 45 1.21 -17.55 -5.25
C ILE A 45 1.34 -17.95 -6.71
N ASN A 46 0.27 -18.49 -7.29
CA ASN A 46 0.26 -18.96 -8.67
C ASN A 46 -1.10 -18.73 -9.32
N TYR A 47 -1.33 -17.51 -9.79
CA TYR A 47 -2.52 -17.13 -10.57
C TYR A 47 -2.17 -17.08 -12.06
N PRO A 48 -3.07 -17.48 -12.96
CA PRO A 48 -2.86 -17.31 -14.39
C PRO A 48 -2.82 -15.81 -14.75
N ASP A 49 -2.15 -15.50 -15.86
CA ASP A 49 -2.10 -14.16 -16.46
C ASP A 49 -1.43 -13.07 -15.59
N LEU A 50 -0.61 -13.47 -14.61
CA LEU A 50 0.21 -12.54 -13.84
C LEU A 50 1.68 -12.64 -14.24
N THR A 51 2.38 -11.50 -14.18
CA THR A 51 3.84 -11.46 -14.23
C THR A 51 4.41 -11.58 -12.84
N TYR A 52 5.44 -12.39 -12.67
CA TYR A 52 6.05 -12.65 -11.37
C TYR A 52 7.50 -12.20 -11.31
N PHE A 53 7.80 -11.41 -10.28
CA PHE A 53 9.17 -11.07 -9.89
C PHE A 53 9.51 -11.78 -8.58
N GLU A 54 10.78 -12.06 -8.35
CA GLU A 54 11.23 -12.77 -7.15
C GLU A 54 12.16 -11.90 -6.31
N ASN A 55 11.73 -11.54 -5.10
CA ASN A 55 12.59 -10.97 -4.09
C ASN A 55 13.31 -12.10 -3.34
N LYS A 56 14.54 -12.43 -3.74
CA LYS A 56 15.36 -13.47 -3.10
C LYS A 56 15.86 -13.07 -1.73
N GLU A 57 15.91 -11.77 -1.47
CA GLU A 57 16.42 -11.18 -0.22
C GLU A 57 15.30 -10.76 0.76
N TYR A 58 14.09 -11.29 0.61
CA TYR A 58 12.91 -10.88 1.39
C TYR A 58 13.11 -10.90 2.92
N LYS A 59 14.04 -11.71 3.44
CA LYS A 59 14.41 -11.74 4.86
C LYS A 59 15.30 -10.57 5.27
N ASN A 60 16.07 -10.05 4.34
CA ASN A 60 17.12 -9.06 4.57
C ASN A 60 16.72 -7.66 4.15
N ASN A 61 15.65 -7.50 3.40
CA ASN A 61 15.16 -6.20 2.94
C ASN A 61 13.72 -5.92 3.44
N ASN A 62 13.18 -4.78 3.04
CA ASN A 62 11.80 -4.40 3.29
C ASN A 62 11.16 -3.90 1.98
N ILE A 63 9.94 -3.37 2.06
CA ILE A 63 9.02 -3.15 0.95
C ILE A 63 9.59 -2.23 -0.15
N LEU A 64 10.33 -1.17 0.19
CA LEU A 64 10.97 -0.31 -0.81
C LEU A 64 11.94 -1.10 -1.70
N ASN A 65 12.86 -1.83 -1.09
CA ASN A 65 13.83 -2.65 -1.83
C ASN A 65 13.14 -3.86 -2.50
N SER A 66 12.06 -4.39 -1.91
CA SER A 66 11.26 -5.43 -2.53
C SER A 66 10.63 -4.95 -3.84
N LEU A 67 10.05 -3.75 -3.87
CA LEU A 67 9.45 -3.15 -5.07
C LEU A 67 10.43 -3.14 -6.25
N MET A 68 11.69 -2.84 -5.99
CA MET A 68 12.70 -2.70 -7.03
C MET A 68 13.18 -4.01 -7.67
N TYR A 69 12.74 -5.18 -7.18
CA TYR A 69 12.87 -6.43 -7.94
C TYR A 69 11.98 -6.45 -9.19
N ALA A 70 10.96 -5.58 -9.23
CA ALA A 70 10.11 -5.36 -10.39
C ALA A 70 10.40 -4.01 -11.07
N GLU A 71 11.62 -3.47 -10.98
CA GLU A 71 11.98 -2.16 -11.54
C GLU A 71 11.64 -2.04 -13.03
N GLU A 72 11.82 -3.10 -13.81
CA GLU A 72 11.49 -3.13 -15.24
C GLU A 72 9.98 -2.95 -15.51
N ALA A 73 9.12 -3.28 -14.54
CA ALA A 73 7.68 -3.03 -14.62
C ALA A 73 7.31 -1.58 -14.28
N LEU A 74 8.21 -0.81 -13.67
CA LEU A 74 8.02 0.62 -13.40
C LEU A 74 8.33 1.43 -14.67
N ASN A 75 7.52 1.19 -15.69
CA ASN A 75 7.60 1.89 -16.97
C ASN A 75 6.17 2.25 -17.43
N GLY A 76 5.89 3.52 -17.68
CA GLY A 76 4.55 3.99 -18.03
C GLY A 76 3.72 4.36 -16.79
N HIS A 77 2.39 4.27 -16.94
CA HIS A 77 1.47 4.47 -15.81
C HIS A 77 1.42 3.19 -14.97
N VAL A 78 1.78 3.28 -13.70
CA VAL A 78 1.86 2.14 -12.78
C VAL A 78 1.12 2.46 -11.50
N ILE A 79 0.35 1.49 -10.98
CA ILE A 79 -0.15 1.50 -9.61
C ILE A 79 0.61 0.43 -8.83
N VAL A 80 1.14 0.82 -7.68
CA VAL A 80 1.77 -0.06 -6.70
C VAL A 80 0.83 -0.19 -5.52
N SER A 81 0.63 -1.41 -5.02
CA SER A 81 -0.21 -1.68 -3.86
C SER A 81 0.48 -2.65 -2.90
N TYR A 82 0.32 -2.42 -1.61
CA TYR A 82 0.64 -3.42 -0.60
C TYR A 82 -0.29 -4.63 -0.76
N SER A 83 0.21 -5.80 -0.45
CA SER A 83 -0.50 -7.07 -0.71
C SER A 83 -1.40 -7.55 0.45
N ASP A 84 -1.39 -6.83 1.56
CA ASP A 84 -2.12 -7.13 2.78
C ASP A 84 -3.26 -6.15 3.08
N ILE A 85 -3.63 -5.35 2.08
CA ILE A 85 -4.78 -4.45 2.15
C ILE A 85 -5.93 -4.97 1.30
N LEU A 86 -7.14 -4.72 1.75
CA LEU A 86 -8.37 -4.81 0.98
C LEU A 86 -8.85 -3.39 0.65
N PHE A 87 -9.39 -3.19 -0.53
CA PHE A 87 -9.89 -1.88 -0.96
C PHE A 87 -11.02 -2.04 -1.97
N GLU A 88 -11.90 -1.06 -1.96
CA GLU A 88 -13.00 -0.95 -2.92
C GLU A 88 -12.47 -0.49 -4.29
N LYS A 89 -13.18 -0.86 -5.35
CA LYS A 89 -12.84 -0.48 -6.73
C LYS A 89 -12.79 1.05 -6.92
N GLU A 90 -13.57 1.79 -6.16
CA GLU A 90 -13.63 3.27 -6.16
C GLU A 90 -12.31 3.90 -5.72
N VAL A 91 -11.58 3.27 -4.80
CA VAL A 91 -10.24 3.75 -4.38
C VAL A 91 -9.27 3.70 -5.56
N VAL A 92 -9.27 2.60 -6.31
CA VAL A 92 -8.44 2.45 -7.52
C VAL A 92 -8.85 3.49 -8.57
N LYS A 93 -10.15 3.66 -8.80
CA LYS A 93 -10.69 4.63 -9.75
C LYS A 93 -10.21 6.05 -9.42
N ARG A 94 -10.39 6.50 -8.18
CA ARG A 94 -9.93 7.84 -7.72
C ARG A 94 -8.43 8.03 -7.93
N LEU A 95 -7.63 7.01 -7.63
CA LEU A 95 -6.18 7.08 -7.85
C LEU A 95 -5.83 7.18 -9.34
N MET A 96 -6.54 6.47 -10.21
CA MET A 96 -6.34 6.53 -11.66
C MET A 96 -6.67 7.91 -12.26
N GLU A 97 -7.66 8.61 -11.69
CA GLU A 97 -8.10 9.95 -12.13
C GLU A 97 -7.09 11.06 -11.79
N SER A 98 -6.13 10.81 -10.91
CA SER A 98 -5.09 11.79 -10.59
C SER A 98 -4.19 12.05 -11.81
N GLU A 99 -3.97 13.32 -12.14
CA GLU A 99 -3.12 13.76 -13.26
C GLU A 99 -1.66 14.03 -12.86
N HIS A 100 -1.34 13.89 -11.57
CA HIS A 100 0.00 14.14 -11.04
C HIS A 100 0.98 13.02 -11.38
N ASP A 101 2.27 13.36 -11.47
CA ASP A 101 3.32 12.40 -11.80
C ASP A 101 3.48 11.32 -10.73
N ILE A 102 3.33 11.70 -9.45
CA ILE A 102 3.37 10.78 -8.31
C ILE A 102 2.20 11.10 -7.39
N SER A 103 1.37 10.11 -7.12
CA SER A 103 0.21 10.24 -6.24
C SER A 103 0.14 9.08 -5.27
N ILE A 104 -0.27 9.36 -4.03
CA ILE A 104 -0.50 8.37 -2.98
C ILE A 104 -1.94 8.45 -2.49
N VAL A 105 -2.49 7.33 -2.04
CA VAL A 105 -3.83 7.32 -1.43
C VAL A 105 -3.73 7.57 0.07
N VAL A 106 -4.52 8.53 0.55
CA VAL A 106 -4.53 8.96 1.96
C VAL A 106 -5.96 8.93 2.49
N ASP A 107 -6.18 8.15 3.54
CA ASP A 107 -7.44 8.08 4.26
C ASP A 107 -7.48 9.13 5.37
N ILE A 108 -8.42 10.07 5.30
CA ILE A 108 -8.58 11.12 6.31
C ILE A 108 -9.51 10.71 7.47
N ASP A 109 -10.29 9.64 7.32
CA ASP A 109 -11.13 9.06 8.38
C ASP A 109 -10.44 7.87 9.08
N TRP A 110 -9.13 7.86 9.10
CA TRP A 110 -8.29 6.76 9.59
C TRP A 110 -8.36 6.51 11.09
N ARG A 111 -8.55 7.56 11.92
CA ARG A 111 -8.46 7.47 13.39
C ARG A 111 -9.50 6.52 13.98
N GLY A 112 -10.73 6.55 13.44
CA GLY A 112 -11.81 5.67 13.85
C GLY A 112 -11.49 4.19 13.68
N TYR A 113 -10.65 3.86 12.71
CA TYR A 113 -10.23 2.49 12.42
C TYR A 113 -9.39 1.87 13.54
N TYR A 114 -8.67 2.70 14.30
CA TYR A 114 -7.82 2.25 15.42
C TYR A 114 -8.56 2.13 16.75
N ILE A 115 -9.81 2.55 16.84
CA ILE A 115 -10.63 2.38 18.04
C ILE A 115 -10.86 0.88 18.24
N ASN A 116 -10.43 0.37 19.41
CA ASN A 116 -10.49 -1.05 19.78
C ASN A 116 -9.52 -1.99 19.04
N ARG A 117 -8.60 -1.49 18.23
CA ARG A 117 -7.51 -2.25 17.61
C ARG A 117 -6.38 -2.41 18.60
N LYS A 118 -6.24 -3.59 19.22
CA LYS A 118 -5.28 -3.84 20.31
C LYS A 118 -3.94 -4.36 19.80
N ASP A 119 -4.00 -5.23 18.79
CA ASP A 119 -2.81 -5.91 18.26
C ASP A 119 -2.05 -5.07 17.24
N HIS A 120 -2.66 -4.00 16.74
CA HIS A 120 -2.06 -3.03 15.82
C HIS A 120 -2.40 -1.60 16.31
N PRO A 121 -1.57 -1.04 17.19
CA PRO A 121 -1.86 0.26 17.80
C PRO A 121 -1.66 1.42 16.82
N ILE A 122 -2.32 2.54 17.06
CA ILE A 122 -2.35 3.75 16.20
C ILE A 122 -0.96 4.33 15.85
N ASN A 123 0.07 4.07 16.65
CA ASN A 123 1.44 4.51 16.37
C ASN A 123 2.15 3.68 15.29
N GLU A 124 1.53 2.59 14.82
CA GLU A 124 2.00 1.84 13.65
C GLU A 124 1.53 2.43 12.32
N ALA A 125 0.51 3.32 12.35
CA ALA A 125 -0.02 3.98 11.17
C ALA A 125 1.07 4.75 10.39
N GLU A 126 1.04 4.63 9.06
CA GLU A 126 1.86 5.42 8.15
C GLU A 126 1.19 6.79 7.90
N ASN A 127 1.37 7.70 8.84
CA ASN A 127 0.71 9.00 8.90
C ASN A 127 1.17 9.95 7.79
N VAL A 128 0.28 10.86 7.38
CA VAL A 128 0.56 11.89 6.36
C VAL A 128 0.12 13.26 6.85
N ILE A 129 1.00 14.24 6.66
CA ILE A 129 0.70 15.67 6.73
C ILE A 129 0.84 16.20 5.31
N PHE A 130 -0.16 16.93 4.81
CA PHE A 130 -0.17 17.53 3.48
C PHE A 130 -0.55 19.01 3.52
N ASP A 131 -0.17 19.75 2.49
CA ASP A 131 -0.44 21.17 2.35
C ASP A 131 -1.86 21.44 1.80
N ALA A 132 -2.21 22.73 1.64
CA ALA A 132 -3.52 23.18 1.10
C ALA A 132 -3.77 22.73 -0.36
N ASN A 133 -2.73 22.30 -1.08
CA ASN A 133 -2.81 21.76 -2.43
C ASN A 133 -2.78 20.22 -2.45
N ASN A 134 -2.94 19.58 -1.29
CA ASN A 134 -2.82 18.15 -1.09
C ASN A 134 -1.45 17.58 -1.48
N ASN A 135 -0.37 18.33 -1.38
CA ASN A 135 0.98 17.78 -1.55
C ASN A 135 1.53 17.31 -0.19
N VAL A 136 2.21 16.19 -0.19
CA VAL A 136 2.88 15.64 0.99
C VAL A 136 3.87 16.65 1.55
N VAL A 137 3.81 16.89 2.86
CA VAL A 137 4.78 17.66 3.65
C VAL A 137 5.58 16.73 4.54
N GLU A 138 4.92 15.80 5.23
CA GLU A 138 5.57 14.79 6.05
C GLU A 138 4.80 13.47 5.94
N ILE A 139 5.54 12.34 5.85
CA ILE A 139 4.95 11.00 5.75
C ILE A 139 5.76 9.97 6.53
N GLY A 140 5.10 8.94 7.05
CA GLY A 140 5.69 7.79 7.74
C GLY A 140 5.13 7.63 9.14
N LYS A 141 5.79 6.83 10.00
CA LYS A 141 5.38 6.62 11.39
C LYS A 141 5.68 7.88 12.23
N ILE A 142 4.80 8.87 12.10
CA ILE A 142 4.89 10.15 12.81
C ILE A 142 4.23 9.98 14.18
N HIS A 143 4.84 10.50 15.25
CA HIS A 143 4.25 10.44 16.59
C HIS A 143 2.89 11.16 16.61
N THR A 144 1.83 10.42 16.88
CA THR A 144 0.42 10.87 16.87
C THR A 144 0.07 11.95 17.90
N GLY A 145 1.00 12.37 18.73
CA GLY A 145 0.85 13.53 19.63
C GLY A 145 0.95 14.90 18.93
N LYS A 146 1.35 14.94 17.65
CA LYS A 146 1.22 16.13 16.80
C LYS A 146 -0.23 16.24 16.36
N HIS A 147 -0.86 17.38 16.68
CA HIS A 147 -2.26 17.66 16.32
C HIS A 147 -2.51 17.77 14.80
N ASP A 148 -1.48 17.77 14.00
CA ASP A 148 -1.49 18.12 12.58
C ASP A 148 -1.46 16.91 11.62
N VAL A 149 -1.62 15.68 12.11
CA VAL A 149 -1.69 14.49 11.23
C VAL A 149 -3.05 14.48 10.54
N HIS A 150 -3.03 14.60 9.20
CA HIS A 150 -4.22 14.74 8.38
C HIS A 150 -4.82 13.40 7.99
N GLY A 151 -3.99 12.38 7.72
CA GLY A 151 -4.46 11.09 7.25
C GLY A 151 -3.44 9.97 7.39
N GLU A 152 -3.81 8.82 6.88
CA GLU A 152 -2.99 7.60 6.81
C GLU A 152 -2.76 7.20 5.36
N PHE A 153 -1.49 6.93 5.00
CA PHE A 153 -1.15 6.32 3.73
C PHE A 153 -1.56 4.85 3.75
N ILE A 154 -2.37 4.43 2.80
CA ILE A 154 -2.94 3.08 2.79
C ILE A 154 -2.08 2.02 2.10
N GLY A 155 -0.85 2.36 1.70
CA GLY A 155 0.01 1.42 0.96
C GLY A 155 -0.28 1.38 -0.55
N MET A 156 -0.89 2.42 -1.13
CA MET A 156 -1.17 2.47 -2.57
C MET A 156 -0.68 3.77 -3.19
N LEU A 157 0.10 3.67 -4.28
CA LEU A 157 0.61 4.81 -5.01
C LEU A 157 0.48 4.62 -6.53
N LYS A 158 0.41 5.74 -7.26
CA LYS A 158 0.42 5.80 -8.72
C LYS A 158 1.62 6.59 -9.20
N LEU A 159 2.24 6.10 -10.26
CA LEU A 159 3.31 6.76 -10.99
C LEU A 159 2.86 6.98 -12.43
N SER A 160 3.06 8.21 -12.97
CA SER A 160 3.02 8.45 -14.41
C SER A 160 4.31 7.89 -15.05
N PRO A 161 4.45 7.91 -16.40
CA PRO A 161 5.72 7.58 -17.04
C PRO A 161 6.90 8.40 -16.47
N ARG A 162 6.71 9.71 -16.32
CA ARG A 162 7.67 10.62 -15.73
C ARG A 162 7.87 10.35 -14.22
N GLY A 163 6.80 10.07 -13.51
CA GLY A 163 6.84 9.69 -12.09
C GLY A 163 7.64 8.42 -11.85
N SER A 164 7.51 7.43 -12.73
CA SER A 164 8.31 6.19 -12.69
C SER A 164 9.80 6.46 -12.85
N GLU A 165 10.18 7.36 -13.77
CA GLU A 165 11.59 7.76 -13.95
C GLU A 165 12.14 8.54 -12.74
N ILE A 166 11.33 9.48 -12.21
CA ILE A 166 11.69 10.24 -11.00
C ILE A 166 11.89 9.28 -9.83
N PHE A 167 10.95 8.36 -9.60
CA PHE A 167 11.02 7.40 -8.51
C PHE A 167 12.28 6.53 -8.60
N LYS A 168 12.55 5.93 -9.77
CA LYS A 168 13.76 5.12 -9.99
C LYS A 168 15.03 5.91 -9.77
N LYS A 169 15.13 7.14 -10.30
CA LYS A 169 16.27 8.01 -10.12
C LYS A 169 16.55 8.29 -8.64
N HIS A 170 15.50 8.63 -7.87
CA HIS A 170 15.64 8.89 -6.44
C HIS A 170 15.99 7.64 -5.66
N PHE A 171 15.41 6.50 -5.99
CA PHE A 171 15.77 5.22 -5.40
C PHE A 171 17.26 4.90 -5.59
N HIS A 172 17.78 4.97 -6.83
CA HIS A 172 19.18 4.67 -7.10
C HIS A 172 20.12 5.65 -6.41
N ARG A 173 19.80 6.96 -6.44
CA ARG A 173 20.56 7.97 -5.68
C ARG A 173 20.60 7.62 -4.20
N ALA A 174 19.47 7.33 -3.58
CA ALA A 174 19.41 7.01 -2.17
C ALA A 174 20.14 5.70 -1.86
N LYS A 175 20.02 4.68 -2.71
CA LYS A 175 20.75 3.43 -2.59
C LYS A 175 22.27 3.64 -2.60
N ASP A 176 22.79 4.45 -3.50
CA ASP A 176 24.22 4.71 -3.61
C ASP A 176 24.76 5.45 -2.38
N LEU A 177 23.99 6.38 -1.81
CA LEU A 177 24.40 7.20 -0.67
C LEU A 177 24.24 6.49 0.69
N TYR A 178 23.18 5.67 0.84
CA TYR A 178 22.72 5.16 2.13
C TYR A 178 22.77 3.63 2.28
N TRP A 179 23.34 2.89 1.32
CA TRP A 179 23.46 1.44 1.49
C TRP A 179 24.19 1.09 2.79
N ASN A 180 23.60 0.21 3.61
CA ASN A 180 24.06 -0.12 4.96
C ASN A 180 24.09 1.05 5.97
N LYS A 181 23.45 2.17 5.67
CA LYS A 181 23.36 3.34 6.56
C LYS A 181 21.91 3.66 6.89
N PRO A 182 21.64 4.40 7.98
CA PRO A 182 20.32 4.93 8.26
C PRO A 182 19.79 5.76 7.08
N PHE A 183 18.49 5.58 6.78
CA PHE A 183 17.82 6.32 5.72
C PHE A 183 16.41 6.69 6.20
N GLN A 184 16.14 7.98 6.29
CA GLN A 184 14.92 8.51 6.86
C GLN A 184 14.64 7.88 8.24
N ARG A 185 13.53 7.15 8.42
CA ARG A 185 13.18 6.47 9.67
C ARG A 185 13.70 5.01 9.73
N ALA A 186 14.19 4.49 8.61
CA ALA A 186 14.72 3.14 8.56
C ALA A 186 16.13 3.06 9.16
N LYS A 187 16.40 1.98 9.90
CA LYS A 187 17.73 1.71 10.49
C LYS A 187 18.82 1.55 9.44
N THR A 188 18.46 1.03 8.29
CA THR A 188 19.33 0.92 7.10
C THR A 188 18.47 1.08 5.85
N PHE A 189 19.06 1.53 4.75
CA PHE A 189 18.36 1.67 3.46
C PHE A 189 17.70 0.37 3.01
N GLN A 190 18.30 -0.79 3.28
CA GLN A 190 17.71 -2.09 2.93
C GLN A 190 16.38 -2.34 3.65
N LYS A 191 16.19 -1.75 4.84
CA LYS A 191 14.97 -1.87 5.64
C LYS A 191 13.99 -0.72 5.44
N ALA A 192 14.20 0.10 4.42
CA ALA A 192 13.35 1.25 4.14
C ALA A 192 11.94 0.84 3.66
N TYR A 193 10.96 1.64 4.09
CA TYR A 193 9.59 1.60 3.64
C TYR A 193 9.38 2.48 2.39
N ILE A 194 8.24 2.33 1.74
CA ILE A 194 7.85 3.25 0.63
C ILE A 194 7.74 4.69 1.16
N THR A 195 7.24 4.87 2.37
CA THR A 195 7.14 6.18 3.01
C THR A 195 8.49 6.85 3.25
N ASP A 196 9.57 6.10 3.44
CA ASP A 196 10.92 6.67 3.57
C ASP A 196 11.41 7.30 2.26
N ILE A 197 11.21 6.65 1.12
CA ILE A 197 11.61 7.23 -0.17
C ILE A 197 10.69 8.40 -0.58
N ILE A 198 9.40 8.33 -0.24
CA ILE A 198 8.46 9.43 -0.46
C ILE A 198 8.91 10.65 0.36
N GLN A 199 9.27 10.48 1.63
CA GLN A 199 9.78 11.58 2.46
C GLN A 199 11.07 12.16 1.89
N ASP A 200 12.03 11.33 1.49
CA ASP A 200 13.28 11.78 0.87
C ASP A 200 13.04 12.58 -0.41
N MET A 201 12.11 12.13 -1.26
CA MET A 201 11.73 12.88 -2.46
C MET A 201 11.06 14.22 -2.12
N THR A 202 10.17 14.22 -1.13
CA THR A 202 9.51 15.45 -0.62
C THR A 202 10.53 16.45 -0.09
N ASP A 203 11.50 16.01 0.72
CA ASP A 203 12.60 16.84 1.26
C ASP A 203 13.47 17.45 0.14
N LEU A 204 13.54 16.79 -1.02
CA LEU A 204 14.25 17.23 -2.21
C LEU A 204 13.37 18.06 -3.18
N GLY A 205 12.15 18.42 -2.77
CA GLY A 205 11.26 19.28 -3.53
C GLY A 205 10.49 18.59 -4.65
N VAL A 206 10.41 17.25 -4.66
CA VAL A 206 9.55 16.52 -5.60
C VAL A 206 8.11 16.58 -5.10
N PRO A 207 7.16 17.15 -5.88
CA PRO A 207 5.76 17.17 -5.49
C PRO A 207 5.15 15.76 -5.53
N ILE A 208 4.50 15.36 -4.44
CA ILE A 208 3.79 14.09 -4.32
C ILE A 208 2.38 14.40 -3.85
N HIS A 209 1.38 14.06 -4.67
CA HIS A 209 0.00 14.43 -4.44
C HIS A 209 -0.75 13.36 -3.63
N CYS A 210 -1.55 13.82 -2.66
CA CYS A 210 -2.45 12.98 -1.86
C CYS A 210 -3.82 12.89 -2.54
N VAL A 211 -4.19 11.70 -2.97
CA VAL A 211 -5.55 11.34 -3.38
C VAL A 211 -6.32 11.00 -2.11
N ILE A 212 -7.21 11.89 -1.72
CA ILE A 212 -7.94 11.79 -0.45
C ILE A 212 -9.10 10.80 -0.58
N ILE A 213 -9.20 9.90 0.39
CA ILE A 213 -10.35 9.02 0.58
C ILE A 213 -10.87 9.13 2.03
N GLU A 214 -12.10 8.66 2.23
CA GLU A 214 -12.73 8.46 3.53
C GLU A 214 -13.14 7.01 3.62
N ARG A 215 -12.34 6.16 4.29
CA ARG A 215 -12.49 4.71 4.35
C ARG A 215 -12.46 4.03 2.96
N GLY A 216 -13.16 2.91 2.77
CA GLY A 216 -13.13 2.11 1.54
C GLY A 216 -11.93 1.18 1.44
N TRP A 217 -11.23 0.96 2.55
CA TRP A 217 -10.10 0.04 2.64
C TRP A 217 -9.94 -0.55 4.04
N LYS A 218 -9.19 -1.63 4.14
CA LYS A 218 -8.82 -2.30 5.40
C LYS A 218 -7.44 -2.94 5.26
N GLU A 219 -6.62 -2.84 6.30
CA GLU A 219 -5.36 -3.56 6.42
C GLU A 219 -5.58 -4.87 7.19
N ILE A 220 -4.92 -5.92 6.76
CA ILE A 220 -5.00 -7.25 7.39
C ILE A 220 -3.62 -7.63 7.92
N ASP A 221 -3.21 -7.03 9.02
CA ASP A 221 -1.89 -7.24 9.63
C ASP A 221 -1.90 -8.31 10.71
N THR A 222 -2.94 -8.35 11.51
CA THR A 222 -3.09 -9.22 12.67
C THR A 222 -4.26 -10.20 12.53
N GLU A 223 -4.35 -11.18 13.42
CA GLU A 223 -5.54 -12.05 13.51
C GLU A 223 -6.80 -11.25 13.91
N GLU A 224 -6.63 -10.19 14.69
CA GLU A 224 -7.70 -9.27 15.07
C GLU A 224 -8.24 -8.54 13.85
N ASP A 225 -7.36 -7.98 13.01
CA ASP A 225 -7.74 -7.30 11.78
C ASP A 225 -8.50 -8.22 10.84
N TYR A 226 -8.01 -9.44 10.65
CA TYR A 226 -8.66 -10.44 9.82
C TYR A 226 -10.09 -10.73 10.28
N LYS A 227 -10.29 -10.98 11.59
CA LYS A 227 -11.60 -11.27 12.16
C LYS A 227 -12.57 -10.07 12.04
N ASN A 228 -12.07 -8.87 12.34
CA ASN A 228 -12.86 -7.65 12.27
C ASN A 228 -13.28 -7.32 10.82
N ALA A 229 -12.36 -7.49 9.88
CA ALA A 229 -12.64 -7.26 8.47
C ALA A 229 -13.65 -8.29 7.92
N LEU A 230 -13.52 -9.58 8.28
CA LEU A 230 -14.43 -10.62 7.85
C LEU A 230 -15.85 -10.36 8.36
N LYS A 231 -15.98 -10.02 9.65
CA LYS A 231 -17.29 -9.69 10.24
C LYS A 231 -17.98 -8.53 9.52
N SER A 232 -17.26 -7.42 9.26
CA SER A 232 -17.86 -6.27 8.57
C SER A 232 -18.23 -6.59 7.11
N PHE A 233 -17.50 -7.49 6.45
CA PHE A 233 -17.84 -7.96 5.10
C PHE A 233 -19.13 -8.79 5.09
N GLU A 234 -19.31 -9.68 6.06
CA GLU A 234 -20.54 -10.48 6.22
C GLU A 234 -21.74 -9.59 6.53
N ASP A 235 -21.57 -8.57 7.40
CA ASP A 235 -22.63 -7.61 7.72
C ASP A 235 -23.05 -6.77 6.50
N GLU A 236 -22.12 -6.40 5.61
CA GLU A 236 -22.39 -5.67 4.35
C GLU A 236 -23.13 -6.56 3.32
N GLU A 237 -22.76 -7.83 3.19
CA GLU A 237 -23.47 -8.78 2.29
C GLU A 237 -24.92 -9.01 2.74
N VAL A 238 -25.18 -9.14 4.04
CA VAL A 238 -26.53 -9.31 4.58
C VAL A 238 -27.39 -8.07 4.28
N HIS A 239 -26.88 -6.86 4.45
CA HIS A 239 -27.61 -5.62 4.16
C HIS A 239 -27.92 -5.44 2.66
N ASN A 240 -27.02 -5.87 1.78
CA ASN A 240 -27.26 -5.78 0.32
C ASN A 240 -28.31 -6.78 -0.16
N VAL A 241 -28.43 -7.95 0.45
CA VAL A 241 -29.48 -8.93 0.12
C VAL A 241 -30.87 -8.42 0.52
N ASP A 242 -30.99 -7.70 1.63
CA ASP A 242 -32.25 -7.12 2.10
C ASP A 242 -32.74 -5.95 1.21
N LEU A 243 -31.85 -5.26 0.50
CA LEU A 243 -32.18 -4.17 -0.43
C LEU A 243 -32.60 -4.66 -1.82
N GLU A 244 -32.22 -5.86 -2.24
CA GLU A 244 -32.64 -6.45 -3.51
C GLU A 244 -34.03 -7.16 -3.42
N LEU A 245 -34.60 -7.27 -2.22
CA LEU A 245 -35.90 -7.94 -1.97
C LEU A 245 -37.07 -6.96 -1.76
N ILE A 246 -36.86 -5.63 -1.95
CA ILE A 246 -37.87 -4.57 -1.91
C ILE A 246 -38.07 -3.98 -3.31
#